data_5c35bc8c6259c63e6b03144804316add
#
_entry.id   5c35bc8c6259c63e6b03144804316add
#
_cell.length_a   1.000
_cell.length_b   1.000
_cell.length_c   1.000
_cell.angle_alpha   90.00
_cell.angle_beta   90.00
_cell.angle_gamma   90.00
#
_symmetry.space_group_name_H-M   'P 1'
#
loop_
_entity.id
_entity.type
_entity.pdbx_description
1 polymer ?
#
loop_
_entity_poly.entity_id
_entity_poly.type
_entity_poly.pdbx_seq_one_letter_code
_entity_poly.pdbx_strand_id
1 'polypeptide(L)'
;MIDCMRVSLALVLVGSLGMTACASVAGEPLASQVQSASMGTPFTLKPGETARVTSEQAQVRFDRVTADSRCPRNVQCVMAGEATVRVSVTLRGQAERTLELRTTPQDEQTTAGDYLLKLADLVPLPDAGRPVKPADYRATFILTPAPK
;
A
#
# COMPACT_ATOMS: atom_id res chain seq x y z
N MET A 1 7.51 -41.22 4.42
CA MET A 1 7.60 -42.66 4.26
C MET A 1 6.48 -43.10 3.35
N ILE A 2 6.75 -43.30 2.11
CA ILE A 2 6.17 -44.36 1.25
C ILE A 2 7.04 -44.34 0.00
N ASP A 3 7.73 -45.44 -0.08
CA ASP A 3 8.54 -45.91 -1.18
C ASP A 3 7.78 -45.90 -2.50
N CYS A 4 8.45 -45.48 -3.54
CA CYS A 4 8.14 -45.92 -4.87
C CYS A 4 9.42 -46.38 -5.56
N MET A 5 9.77 -47.62 -5.22
CA MET A 5 10.85 -48.37 -5.83
C MET A 5 10.23 -49.41 -6.74
N ARG A 6 10.79 -49.49 -7.94
CA ARG A 6 10.69 -50.60 -8.93
C ARG A 6 9.44 -50.62 -9.83
N VAL A 7 9.70 -50.46 -11.10
CA VAL A 7 9.56 -51.51 -12.12
C VAL A 7 10.33 -51.11 -13.38
N SER A 8 11.36 -51.81 -13.64
CA SER A 8 11.84 -52.59 -14.79
C SER A 8 11.33 -52.20 -16.17
N LEU A 9 12.30 -51.82 -16.97
CA LEU A 9 12.77 -52.35 -18.28
C LEU A 9 11.74 -52.97 -19.24
N ALA A 10 11.48 -52.28 -20.37
CA ALA A 10 11.39 -52.81 -21.75
C ALA A 10 11.24 -51.63 -22.71
N LEU A 11 12.19 -51.37 -23.43
CA LEU A 11 12.55 -51.43 -24.83
C LEU A 11 11.52 -50.90 -25.85
N VAL A 12 11.99 -49.91 -26.65
CA VAL A 12 11.87 -49.74 -28.12
C VAL A 12 10.83 -48.79 -28.64
N LEU A 13 11.38 -47.82 -29.40
CA LEU A 13 11.03 -47.16 -30.64
C LEU A 13 10.19 -45.88 -30.60
N VAL A 14 10.96 -44.82 -30.92
CA VAL A 14 10.75 -43.84 -31.98
C VAL A 14 9.34 -43.25 -32.12
N GLY A 15 9.20 -42.03 -31.77
CA GLY A 15 8.02 -41.20 -32.05
C GLY A 15 8.24 -39.76 -31.67
N SER A 16 8.57 -38.98 -32.62
CA SER A 16 8.67 -37.53 -32.73
C SER A 16 7.83 -36.69 -31.78
N LEU A 17 8.47 -35.57 -31.40
CA LEU A 17 7.96 -34.20 -31.22
C LEU A 17 6.58 -34.01 -30.60
N GLY A 18 6.62 -33.38 -29.44
CA GLY A 18 5.48 -32.77 -28.82
C GLY A 18 5.86 -32.15 -27.47
N MET A 19 6.86 -31.26 -27.46
CA MET A 19 7.10 -30.41 -26.31
C MET A 19 6.02 -29.34 -26.25
N THR A 20 4.85 -29.67 -25.77
CA THR A 20 3.90 -28.69 -25.24
C THR A 20 4.46 -28.19 -23.91
N ALA A 21 5.25 -27.13 -23.98
CA ALA A 21 5.61 -26.33 -22.80
C ALA A 21 4.31 -25.69 -22.29
N CYS A 22 3.67 -26.29 -21.30
CA CYS A 22 2.73 -25.60 -20.46
C CYS A 22 3.51 -24.53 -19.71
N ALA A 23 3.53 -23.31 -20.26
CA ALA A 23 3.90 -22.13 -19.53
C ALA A 23 2.83 -21.92 -18.44
N SER A 24 3.08 -22.42 -17.23
CA SER A 24 2.35 -22.03 -16.05
C SER A 24 2.60 -20.55 -15.86
N VAL A 25 1.64 -19.72 -16.26
CA VAL A 25 1.59 -18.33 -15.80
C VAL A 25 1.29 -18.42 -14.31
N ALA A 26 2.33 -18.52 -13.51
CA ALA A 26 2.24 -18.26 -12.09
C ALA A 26 1.89 -16.78 -11.97
N GLY A 27 0.59 -16.50 -11.75
CA GLY A 27 0.16 -15.19 -11.30
C GLY A 27 0.91 -14.92 -10.01
N GLU A 28 1.87 -14.01 -10.06
CA GLU A 28 2.53 -13.51 -8.87
C GLU A 28 1.43 -12.99 -7.95
N PRO A 29 1.31 -13.51 -6.71
CA PRO A 29 0.46 -12.87 -5.74
C PRO A 29 0.95 -11.43 -5.62
N LEU A 30 0.04 -10.47 -5.70
CA LEU A 30 0.31 -9.06 -5.36
C LEU A 30 0.79 -9.06 -3.90
N ALA A 31 2.06 -9.31 -3.72
CA ALA A 31 2.71 -9.23 -2.43
C ALA A 31 2.51 -7.79 -1.98
N SER A 32 1.71 -7.58 -0.93
CA SER A 32 1.60 -6.30 -0.27
C SER A 32 3.02 -5.84 0.03
N GLN A 33 3.47 -4.83 -0.71
CA GLN A 33 4.83 -4.32 -0.58
C GLN A 33 4.94 -3.72 0.83
N VAL A 34 5.71 -4.39 1.68
CA VAL A 34 5.98 -3.91 3.04
C VAL A 34 7.35 -3.26 3.04
N GLN A 35 7.39 -1.96 3.27
CA GLN A 35 8.63 -1.21 3.44
C GLN A 35 8.92 -0.95 4.92
N SER A 36 10.20 -0.85 5.27
CA SER A 36 10.62 -0.43 6.61
C SER A 36 10.58 1.08 6.71
N ALA A 37 10.09 1.59 7.84
CA ALA A 37 10.07 3.01 8.17
C ALA A 37 10.65 3.25 9.56
N SER A 38 11.09 4.47 9.82
CA SER A 38 11.60 4.90 11.12
C SER A 38 10.66 5.94 11.75
N MET A 39 10.57 5.92 13.07
CA MET A 39 9.81 6.91 13.83
C MET A 39 10.29 8.34 13.52
N GLY A 40 9.36 9.26 13.31
CA GLY A 40 9.65 10.66 13.01
C GLY A 40 10.17 10.94 11.60
N THR A 41 10.42 9.90 10.79
CA THR A 41 10.91 10.05 9.41
C THR A 41 9.74 9.92 8.42
N PRO A 42 9.64 10.80 7.41
CA PRO A 42 8.64 10.65 6.36
C PRO A 42 8.81 9.36 5.57
N PHE A 43 7.71 8.68 5.28
CA PHE A 43 7.67 7.52 4.39
C PHE A 43 6.50 7.64 3.42
N THR A 44 6.70 7.23 2.17
CA THR A 44 5.71 7.37 1.10
C THR A 44 5.17 6.01 0.70
N LEU A 45 3.85 5.91 0.62
CA LEU A 45 3.12 4.69 0.26
C LEU A 45 2.26 4.91 -0.99
N LYS A 46 2.13 3.86 -1.78
CA LYS A 46 1.08 3.71 -2.79
C LYS A 46 -0.16 3.07 -2.16
N PRO A 47 -1.34 3.19 -2.78
CA PRO A 47 -2.51 2.45 -2.35
C PRO A 47 -2.23 0.94 -2.24
N GLY A 48 -2.58 0.35 -1.11
CA GLY A 48 -2.32 -1.06 -0.78
C GLY A 48 -0.94 -1.35 -0.17
N GLU A 49 0.02 -0.41 -0.19
CA GLU A 49 1.33 -0.61 0.42
C GLU A 49 1.29 -0.39 1.94
N THR A 50 2.18 -1.07 2.64
CA THR A 50 2.31 -1.02 4.10
C THR A 50 3.72 -0.59 4.49
N ALA A 51 3.83 0.35 5.41
CA ALA A 51 5.07 0.66 6.11
C ALA A 51 5.08 -0.02 7.48
N ARG A 52 6.21 -0.64 7.85
CA ARG A 52 6.43 -1.20 9.17
C ARG A 52 7.46 -0.35 9.93
N VAL A 53 7.02 0.24 11.03
CA VAL A 53 7.91 0.94 11.96
C VAL A 53 8.41 -0.07 12.98
N THR A 54 9.61 -0.60 12.74
CA THR A 54 10.13 -1.78 13.45
C THR A 54 10.39 -1.53 14.93
N SER A 55 10.84 -0.33 15.32
CA SER A 55 11.08 0.03 16.72
C SER A 55 9.82 -0.07 17.58
N GLU A 56 8.66 0.23 17.00
CA GLU A 56 7.39 0.32 17.72
C GLU A 56 6.43 -0.84 17.42
N GLN A 57 6.83 -1.74 16.49
CA GLN A 57 5.96 -2.80 15.97
C GLN A 57 4.59 -2.26 15.48
N ALA A 58 4.64 -1.07 14.90
CA ALA A 58 3.50 -0.42 14.27
C ALA A 58 3.52 -0.65 12.76
N GLN A 59 2.35 -0.81 12.16
CA GLN A 59 2.18 -0.91 10.73
C GLN A 59 1.17 0.13 10.28
N VAL A 60 1.48 0.81 9.19
CA VAL A 60 0.61 1.79 8.55
C VAL A 60 0.42 1.37 7.11
N ARG A 61 -0.81 1.07 6.71
CA ARG A 61 -1.19 0.75 5.33
C ARG A 61 -1.97 1.92 4.75
N PHE A 62 -1.56 2.38 3.58
CA PHE A 62 -2.34 3.32 2.79
C PHE A 62 -3.41 2.55 2.02
N ASP A 63 -4.67 2.66 2.42
CA ASP A 63 -5.74 1.93 1.77
C ASP A 63 -6.13 2.57 0.44
N ARG A 64 -6.57 3.84 0.48
CA ARG A 64 -6.98 4.60 -0.72
C ARG A 64 -7.26 6.06 -0.41
N VAL A 65 -7.40 6.85 -1.46
CA VAL A 65 -8.06 8.16 -1.41
C VAL A 65 -9.57 7.93 -1.59
N THR A 66 -10.37 8.42 -0.66
CA THR A 66 -11.84 8.27 -0.67
C THR A 66 -12.55 9.44 -1.34
N ALA A 67 -11.95 10.62 -1.28
CA ALA A 67 -12.41 11.83 -1.95
C ALA A 67 -11.21 12.72 -2.28
N ASP A 68 -11.27 13.42 -3.42
CA ASP A 68 -10.28 14.41 -3.81
C ASP A 68 -10.96 15.57 -4.53
N SER A 69 -11.10 16.67 -3.84
CA SER A 69 -11.64 17.94 -4.35
C SER A 69 -10.60 19.06 -4.36
N ARG A 70 -9.30 18.70 -4.24
CA ARG A 70 -8.20 19.67 -4.27
C ARG A 70 -8.23 20.47 -5.58
N CYS A 71 -7.81 21.73 -5.50
CA CYS A 71 -7.74 22.57 -6.69
C CYS A 71 -6.81 21.93 -7.74
N PRO A 72 -7.30 21.69 -8.97
CA PRO A 72 -6.49 21.13 -10.02
C PRO A 72 -5.33 22.04 -10.40
N ARG A 73 -4.25 21.45 -10.91
CA ARG A 73 -3.16 22.24 -11.49
C ARG A 73 -3.67 23.07 -12.66
N ASN A 74 -3.06 24.22 -12.84
CA ASN A 74 -3.37 25.15 -13.93
C ASN A 74 -4.80 25.72 -13.91
N VAL A 75 -5.46 25.69 -12.76
CA VAL A 75 -6.77 26.31 -12.53
C VAL A 75 -6.68 27.20 -11.29
N GLN A 76 -7.34 28.32 -11.33
CA GLN A 76 -7.50 29.18 -10.16
C GLN A 76 -8.85 28.89 -9.50
N CYS A 77 -8.81 28.35 -8.29
CA CYS A 77 -9.99 28.02 -7.51
C CYS A 77 -10.30 29.11 -6.48
N VAL A 78 -11.56 29.33 -6.21
CA VAL A 78 -12.00 30.23 -5.14
C VAL A 78 -11.73 29.60 -3.76
N MET A 79 -11.82 28.27 -3.67
CA MET A 79 -11.52 27.50 -2.47
C MET A 79 -10.50 26.40 -2.80
N ALA A 80 -9.60 26.11 -1.85
CA ALA A 80 -8.52 25.16 -2.06
C ALA A 80 -9.00 23.71 -2.25
N GLY A 81 -10.16 23.35 -1.69
CA GLY A 81 -10.63 21.98 -1.62
C GLY A 81 -9.72 21.09 -0.75
N GLU A 82 -10.07 19.83 -0.64
CA GLU A 82 -9.33 18.85 0.18
C GLU A 82 -9.36 17.45 -0.44
N ALA A 83 -8.46 16.58 0.01
CA ALA A 83 -8.54 15.16 -0.24
C ALA A 83 -8.66 14.40 1.08
N THR A 84 -9.42 13.30 1.08
CA THR A 84 -9.55 12.39 2.21
C THR A 84 -8.82 11.09 1.91
N VAL A 85 -7.92 10.73 2.80
CA VAL A 85 -7.06 9.54 2.72
C VAL A 85 -7.48 8.56 3.81
N ARG A 86 -7.75 7.31 3.42
CA ARG A 86 -8.03 6.22 4.36
C ARG A 86 -6.77 5.39 4.57
N VAL A 87 -6.47 5.14 5.84
CA VAL A 87 -5.33 4.32 6.27
C VAL A 87 -5.76 3.29 7.29
N SER A 88 -5.12 2.14 7.28
CA SER A 88 -5.25 1.13 8.33
C SER A 88 -3.99 1.10 9.17
N VAL A 89 -4.14 1.19 10.49
CA VAL A 89 -3.04 1.18 11.45
C VAL A 89 -3.18 -0.02 12.37
N THR A 90 -2.12 -0.81 12.47
CA THR A 90 -1.99 -1.92 13.42
C THR A 90 -0.86 -1.62 14.38
N LEU A 91 -1.15 -1.58 15.67
CA LEU A 91 -0.17 -1.41 16.74
C LEU A 91 0.05 -2.74 17.44
N ARG A 92 1.22 -2.89 18.06
CA ARG A 92 1.58 -4.10 18.80
C ARG A 92 0.47 -4.53 19.78
N GLY A 93 -0.03 -5.76 19.58
CA GLY A 93 -1.06 -6.34 20.48
C GLY A 93 -2.45 -5.72 20.36
N GLN A 94 -2.67 -4.86 19.38
CA GLN A 94 -3.97 -4.24 19.13
C GLN A 94 -4.55 -4.68 17.78
N ALA A 95 -5.88 -4.66 17.68
CA ALA A 95 -6.58 -4.89 16.42
C ALA A 95 -6.31 -3.74 15.44
N GLU A 96 -6.35 -4.06 14.14
CA GLU A 96 -6.27 -3.06 13.08
C GLU A 96 -7.38 -2.02 13.23
N ARG A 97 -7.02 -0.75 13.08
CA ARG A 97 -7.94 0.39 13.12
C ARG A 97 -7.87 1.16 11.80
N THR A 98 -9.02 1.48 11.25
CA THR A 98 -9.11 2.35 10.07
C THR A 98 -9.25 3.79 10.52
N LEU A 99 -8.44 4.67 9.95
CA LEU A 99 -8.40 6.10 10.22
C LEU A 99 -8.58 6.87 8.91
N GLU A 100 -9.11 8.09 9.00
CA GLU A 100 -9.19 9.02 7.88
C GLU A 100 -8.39 10.29 8.22
N LEU A 101 -7.61 10.72 7.25
CA LEU A 101 -6.80 11.93 7.28
C LEU A 101 -7.19 12.81 6.10
N ARG A 102 -7.13 14.12 6.27
CA ARG A 102 -7.40 15.08 5.21
C ARG A 102 -6.17 15.93 4.92
N THR A 103 -6.14 16.52 3.74
CA THR A 103 -5.04 17.41 3.35
C THR A 103 -5.18 18.83 3.91
N THR A 104 -6.19 19.07 4.75
CA THR A 104 -6.37 20.35 5.46
C THR A 104 -5.52 20.39 6.74
N PRO A 105 -4.94 21.53 7.11
CA PRO A 105 -4.06 21.61 8.29
C PRO A 105 -4.68 21.15 9.61
N GLN A 106 -6.01 21.22 9.74
CA GLN A 106 -6.72 20.80 10.95
C GLN A 106 -6.87 19.28 11.06
N ASP A 107 -6.99 18.60 9.90
CA ASP A 107 -7.32 17.15 9.83
C ASP A 107 -6.21 16.32 9.16
N GLU A 108 -5.01 16.91 8.99
CA GLU A 108 -3.87 16.22 8.40
C GLU A 108 -3.21 15.20 9.36
N GLN A 109 -3.63 15.19 10.63
CA GLN A 109 -3.07 14.31 11.66
C GLN A 109 -4.17 13.72 12.54
N THR A 110 -3.94 12.49 13.00
CA THR A 110 -4.85 11.78 13.89
C THR A 110 -4.10 10.91 14.87
N THR A 111 -4.71 10.65 16.02
CA THR A 111 -4.12 9.80 17.06
C THR A 111 -4.38 8.32 16.78
N ALA A 112 -3.33 7.53 16.80
CA ALA A 112 -3.36 6.07 16.71
C ALA A 112 -2.71 5.48 17.97
N GLY A 113 -3.50 5.21 19.01
CA GLY A 113 -2.98 4.80 20.33
C GLY A 113 -2.06 5.87 20.92
N ASP A 114 -0.84 5.47 21.28
CA ASP A 114 0.20 6.37 21.82
C ASP A 114 0.99 7.13 20.75
N TYR A 115 0.52 7.09 19.50
CA TYR A 115 1.19 7.71 18.36
C TYR A 115 0.29 8.72 17.67
N LEU A 116 0.92 9.68 17.00
CA LEU A 116 0.31 10.64 16.12
C LEU A 116 0.72 10.31 14.68
N LEU A 117 -0.24 10.01 13.83
CA LEU A 117 -0.05 9.80 12.41
C LEU A 117 -0.40 11.08 11.66
N LYS A 118 0.55 11.61 10.91
CA LYS A 118 0.38 12.81 10.08
C LYS A 118 0.47 12.45 8.60
N LEU A 119 -0.43 13.01 7.81
CA LEU A 119 -0.35 13.05 6.35
C LEU A 119 0.46 14.29 5.96
N ALA A 120 1.71 14.09 5.56
CA ALA A 120 2.60 15.19 5.20
C ALA A 120 2.40 15.67 3.76
N ASP A 121 2.04 14.75 2.85
CA ASP A 121 1.82 15.09 1.43
C ASP A 121 0.93 14.05 0.73
N LEU A 122 0.25 14.47 -0.32
CA LEU A 122 -0.51 13.60 -1.21
C LEU A 122 -0.36 14.07 -2.66
N VAL A 123 0.28 13.26 -3.47
CA VAL A 123 0.53 13.53 -4.89
C VAL A 123 -0.05 12.42 -5.80
N PRO A 124 -0.33 12.73 -7.06
CA PRO A 124 -0.31 14.04 -7.69
C PRO A 124 -1.52 14.91 -7.31
N LEU A 125 -1.44 16.19 -7.62
CA LEU A 125 -2.63 17.02 -7.68
C LEU A 125 -3.46 16.62 -8.92
N PRO A 126 -4.80 16.72 -8.88
CA PRO A 126 -5.62 16.52 -10.06
C PRO A 126 -5.29 17.51 -11.17
N ASP A 127 -5.54 17.14 -12.41
CA ASP A 127 -5.54 18.05 -13.56
C ASP A 127 -6.98 18.46 -13.88
N ALA A 128 -7.17 19.67 -14.43
CA ALA A 128 -8.49 20.13 -14.82
C ALA A 128 -9.16 19.14 -15.79
N GLY A 129 -10.37 18.67 -15.43
CA GLY A 129 -11.14 17.71 -16.23
C GLY A 129 -10.56 16.28 -16.27
N ARG A 130 -9.50 16.01 -15.52
CA ARG A 130 -8.89 14.67 -15.46
C ARG A 130 -8.66 14.23 -14.02
N PRO A 131 -9.49 13.34 -13.49
CA PRO A 131 -9.29 12.80 -12.14
C PRO A 131 -8.01 11.97 -12.07
N VAL A 132 -7.38 11.95 -10.90
CA VAL A 132 -6.23 11.09 -10.61
C VAL A 132 -6.69 9.64 -10.55
N LYS A 133 -5.97 8.75 -11.23
CA LYS A 133 -6.26 7.31 -11.12
C LYS A 133 -5.90 6.81 -9.71
N PRO A 134 -6.70 5.95 -9.11
CA PRO A 134 -6.44 5.46 -7.75
C PRO A 134 -5.02 4.91 -7.53
N ALA A 135 -4.46 4.20 -8.49
CA ALA A 135 -3.13 3.61 -8.40
C ALA A 135 -1.97 4.63 -8.50
N ASP A 136 -2.25 5.83 -9.00
CA ASP A 136 -1.22 6.86 -9.21
C ASP A 136 -0.94 7.69 -7.95
N TYR A 137 -1.81 7.60 -6.95
CA TYR A 137 -1.60 8.32 -5.69
C TYR A 137 -0.35 7.87 -4.95
N ARG A 138 0.29 8.82 -4.31
CA ARG A 138 1.40 8.63 -3.37
C ARG A 138 1.12 9.51 -2.16
N ALA A 139 0.97 8.88 -1.00
CA ALA A 139 0.75 9.57 0.26
C ALA A 139 2.01 9.45 1.12
N THR A 140 2.48 10.57 1.64
CA THR A 140 3.63 10.64 2.55
C THR A 140 3.12 10.83 3.96
N PHE A 141 3.53 9.92 4.84
CA PHE A 141 3.13 9.91 6.23
C PHE A 141 4.33 10.09 7.16
N ILE A 142 4.06 10.59 8.36
CA ILE A 142 5.01 10.65 9.46
C ILE A 142 4.32 10.09 10.69
N LEU A 143 4.97 9.13 11.38
CA LEU A 143 4.50 8.58 12.65
C LEU A 143 5.39 9.11 13.77
N THR A 144 4.80 9.76 14.76
CA THR A 144 5.50 10.31 15.94
C THR A 144 4.82 9.85 17.23
N PRO A 145 5.52 9.87 18.37
CA PRO A 145 4.84 9.70 19.67
C PRO A 145 3.78 10.79 19.85
N ALA A 146 2.62 10.41 20.41
CA ALA A 146 1.60 11.39 20.77
C ALA A 146 2.09 12.25 21.95
N PRO A 147 1.81 13.56 21.96
CA PRO A 147 2.09 14.38 23.13
C PRO A 147 1.29 13.86 24.33
N LYS A 148 1.96 13.79 25.50
CA LYS A 148 1.33 13.42 26.78
C LYS A 148 0.63 14.63 27.38
#